data_1a2d7b11e0e5fed085e79c70df8a2ee6
#
_entry.id   1a2d7b11e0e5fed085e79c70df8a2ee6
#
_cell.length_a   1.000
_cell.length_b   1.000
_cell.length_c   1.000
_cell.angle_alpha   90.00
_cell.angle_beta   90.00
_cell.angle_gamma   90.00
#
_symmetry.space_group_name_H-M   'P 1'
#
loop_
_entity.id
_entity.type
_entity.pdbx_description
1 polymer ?
#
loop_
_entity_poly.entity_id
_entity_poly.type
_entity_poly.pdbx_seq_one_letter_code
_entity_poly.pdbx_strand_id
1 'polypeptide(L)'
;RELDIIKAPAITYEYDSLRTPVILLAADSFHTEDLRPKTADKTVTYVPEGSEYTSYITENPYKLPYPCPEEIVKVRAVPDATLLDVKEGKVTLEEFIASLDTGVLLRLVTGIANETPHPVEDRMKKKVSFTKAPTSSGQTTGQYVETLGIPNSYMTDGPAGLHIIGFPTAGWPVGIPLAQTWNLDILEKVGDGFGIEMTAYHQTVVLGPGMNIHRDPLCGRCFEYYSEDPLVSGKCAAAFTKGVQSHRGCKVSIKHFACNDQELDRATSNSSVSQRALREIYLKGFEI
;
A
#
# COMPACT_ATOMS: atom_id res chain seq x y z
N ARG A 1 -2.97 3.80 26.79
CA ARG A 1 -2.43 4.91 27.60
C ARG A 1 -1.85 5.91 26.63
N GLU A 2 -2.41 7.13 26.59
CA GLU A 2 -1.71 8.26 25.98
C GLU A 2 -0.33 8.36 26.62
N LEU A 3 0.70 8.42 25.81
CA LEU A 3 2.04 8.69 26.32
C LEU A 3 2.05 10.12 26.86
N ASP A 4 2.40 10.29 28.14
CA ASP A 4 2.51 11.61 28.79
C ASP A 4 3.53 12.56 28.11
N ILE A 5 4.35 12.04 27.22
CA ILE A 5 5.23 12.81 26.32
C ILE A 5 4.44 13.86 25.53
N ILE A 6 3.15 13.60 25.25
CA ILE A 6 2.28 14.51 24.48
C ILE A 6 1.83 15.70 25.34
N LYS A 7 1.91 15.57 26.66
CA LYS A 7 1.63 16.65 27.62
C LYS A 7 2.87 17.43 28.04
N ALA A 8 4.04 17.07 27.51
CA ALA A 8 5.22 17.88 27.73
C ALA A 8 4.91 19.30 27.24
N PRO A 9 5.24 20.35 28.04
CA PRO A 9 5.11 21.72 27.59
C PRO A 9 5.82 21.81 26.24
N ALA A 10 5.26 22.62 25.33
CA ALA A 10 5.83 22.80 24.02
C ALA A 10 7.34 23.00 24.19
N ILE A 11 8.10 21.97 23.81
CA ILE A 11 9.54 22.11 23.77
C ILE A 11 9.75 23.12 22.66
N THR A 12 9.95 24.36 23.02
CA THR A 12 10.47 25.37 22.11
C THR A 12 11.86 24.88 21.74
N TYR A 13 11.93 24.09 20.70
CA TYR A 13 13.20 23.86 20.05
C TYR A 13 13.58 25.19 19.42
N GLU A 14 14.50 25.89 20.00
CA GLU A 14 15.35 26.81 19.26
C GLU A 14 16.16 25.94 18.28
N TYR A 15 15.51 25.51 17.22
CA TYR A 15 16.21 24.94 16.12
C TYR A 15 17.01 26.06 15.48
N ASP A 16 18.28 25.76 15.33
CA ASP A 16 19.18 26.65 14.66
C ASP A 16 18.58 27.09 13.32
N SER A 17 18.95 28.27 12.89
CA SER A 17 18.43 28.95 11.72
C SER A 17 18.63 28.22 10.39
N LEU A 18 19.22 27.04 10.38
CA LEU A 18 19.51 26.22 9.20
C LEU A 18 18.42 25.16 8.93
N ARG A 19 17.45 25.03 9.80
CA ARG A 19 16.36 24.08 9.62
C ARG A 19 15.06 24.79 9.30
N THR A 20 14.36 24.24 8.32
CA THR A 20 12.97 24.60 8.08
C THR A 20 12.23 24.64 9.41
N PRO A 21 11.58 25.73 9.77
CA PRO A 21 10.87 25.79 11.04
C PRO A 21 9.95 24.61 11.13
N VAL A 22 10.15 23.76 12.15
CA VAL A 22 9.20 22.72 12.50
C VAL A 22 7.96 23.47 12.97
N ILE A 23 6.98 23.57 12.10
CA ILE A 23 5.67 24.06 12.51
C ILE A 23 5.16 23.02 13.48
N LEU A 24 5.19 23.37 14.75
CA LEU A 24 4.54 22.56 15.79
C LEU A 24 3.06 22.53 15.42
N LEU A 25 2.61 21.39 14.93
CA LEU A 25 1.21 21.19 14.60
C LEU A 25 0.45 21.07 15.93
N ALA A 26 0.02 22.20 16.45
CA ALA A 26 -1.00 22.20 17.48
C ALA A 26 -2.29 21.62 16.86
N ALA A 27 -3.09 20.93 17.67
CA ALA A 27 -4.33 20.32 17.18
C ALA A 27 -5.29 21.36 16.58
N ASP A 28 -5.23 22.59 17.02
CA ASP A 28 -5.99 23.76 16.56
C ASP A 28 -5.41 24.43 15.30
N SER A 29 -4.14 24.20 14.98
CA SER A 29 -3.52 24.65 13.72
C SER A 29 -3.70 23.65 12.58
N PHE A 30 -4.32 22.52 12.87
CA PHE A 30 -4.52 21.44 11.93
C PHE A 30 -5.91 21.52 11.31
N HIS A 31 -6.00 22.09 10.14
CA HIS A 31 -7.25 22.11 9.39
C HIS A 31 -7.40 20.81 8.60
N THR A 32 -8.53 20.14 8.75
CA THR A 32 -8.84 18.92 8.00
C THR A 32 -8.83 19.17 6.48
N GLU A 33 -8.99 20.38 6.05
CA GLU A 33 -8.88 20.81 4.66
C GLU A 33 -7.46 20.66 4.10
N ASP A 34 -6.44 20.77 4.95
CA ASP A 34 -5.04 20.58 4.56
C ASP A 34 -4.70 19.11 4.27
N LEU A 35 -5.56 18.18 4.69
CA LEU A 35 -5.44 16.75 4.43
C LEU A 35 -6.04 16.31 3.11
N ARG A 36 -6.80 17.16 2.46
CA ARG A 36 -7.39 16.81 1.18
C ARG A 36 -6.28 16.63 0.15
N PRO A 37 -6.26 15.51 -0.58
CA PRO A 37 -5.51 15.47 -1.82
C PRO A 37 -5.96 16.65 -2.66
N LYS A 38 -5.05 17.55 -3.00
CA LYS A 38 -5.35 18.76 -3.80
C LYS A 38 -5.96 18.46 -5.18
N THR A 39 -6.05 17.18 -5.54
CA THR A 39 -6.52 16.68 -6.82
C THR A 39 -7.94 16.13 -6.81
N ALA A 40 -8.62 16.06 -5.66
CA ALA A 40 -9.94 15.46 -5.55
C ALA A 40 -11.01 16.47 -5.12
N ASP A 41 -11.13 17.57 -5.86
CA ASP A 41 -12.25 18.51 -5.66
C ASP A 41 -13.59 17.91 -6.09
N LYS A 42 -13.57 16.84 -6.88
CA LYS A 42 -14.75 16.14 -7.37
C LYS A 42 -14.40 14.72 -7.80
N THR A 43 -15.39 13.83 -7.73
CA THR A 43 -15.34 12.53 -8.36
C THR A 43 -15.81 12.65 -9.79
N VAL A 44 -15.06 12.12 -10.75
CA VAL A 44 -15.45 12.10 -12.16
C VAL A 44 -15.83 10.69 -12.54
N THR A 45 -17.06 10.49 -13.00
CA THR A 45 -17.59 9.21 -13.46
C THR A 45 -17.80 9.26 -14.97
N TYR A 46 -17.10 8.42 -15.70
CA TYR A 46 -17.23 8.29 -17.15
C TYR A 46 -18.28 7.24 -17.49
N VAL A 47 -19.28 7.61 -18.27
CA VAL A 47 -20.38 6.74 -18.67
C VAL A 47 -20.59 6.80 -20.19
N PRO A 48 -21.12 5.74 -20.82
CA PRO A 48 -21.43 5.74 -22.25
C PRO A 48 -22.43 6.83 -22.64
N GLU A 49 -22.26 7.42 -23.81
CA GLU A 49 -23.27 8.28 -24.41
C GLU A 49 -24.60 7.54 -24.53
N GLY A 50 -25.71 8.23 -24.19
CA GLY A 50 -27.03 7.65 -24.21
C GLY A 50 -27.40 6.80 -22.99
N SER A 51 -26.50 6.61 -22.01
CA SER A 51 -26.84 5.95 -20.74
C SER A 51 -27.74 6.84 -19.88
N GLU A 52 -28.69 6.21 -19.18
CA GLU A 52 -29.50 6.85 -18.14
C GLU A 52 -28.84 6.68 -16.77
N TYR A 53 -27.58 7.00 -16.66
CA TYR A 53 -26.89 6.92 -15.37
C TYR A 53 -27.42 8.00 -14.43
N THR A 54 -27.84 7.55 -13.27
CA THR A 54 -28.19 8.43 -12.15
C THR A 54 -27.19 8.22 -11.03
N SER A 55 -26.66 9.32 -10.47
CA SER A 55 -25.77 9.22 -9.31
C SER A 55 -26.50 8.55 -8.14
N TYR A 56 -25.87 7.50 -7.60
CA TYR A 56 -26.34 6.86 -6.37
C TYR A 56 -25.83 7.57 -5.10
N ILE A 57 -24.96 8.58 -5.24
CA ILE A 57 -24.41 9.35 -4.13
C ILE A 57 -25.39 10.50 -3.79
N THR A 58 -26.63 10.17 -3.52
CA THR A 58 -27.65 11.16 -3.10
C THR A 58 -27.51 11.53 -1.63
N GLU A 59 -27.01 10.61 -0.80
CA GLU A 59 -26.67 10.89 0.59
C GLU A 59 -25.42 10.07 0.97
N ASN A 60 -24.43 10.73 1.55
CA ASN A 60 -23.27 10.04 2.09
C ASN A 60 -23.65 9.31 3.39
N PRO A 61 -23.81 7.97 3.39
CA PRO A 61 -24.27 7.24 4.57
C PRO A 61 -23.26 7.32 5.73
N TYR A 62 -22.00 7.66 5.44
CA TYR A 62 -20.95 7.80 6.44
C TYR A 62 -20.78 9.23 6.95
N LYS A 63 -21.59 10.19 6.48
CA LYS A 63 -21.48 11.62 6.83
C LYS A 63 -20.03 12.08 6.81
N LEU A 64 -19.28 11.67 5.78
CA LEU A 64 -17.93 12.16 5.61
C LEU A 64 -17.97 13.68 5.59
N PRO A 65 -17.04 14.36 6.29
CA PRO A 65 -17.08 15.82 6.41
C PRO A 65 -16.88 16.55 5.08
N TYR A 66 -16.69 15.81 4.00
CA TYR A 66 -16.40 16.35 2.68
C TYR A 66 -17.33 15.71 1.64
N PRO A 67 -18.43 16.38 1.26
CA PRO A 67 -19.16 15.98 0.07
C PRO A 67 -18.21 16.14 -1.12
N CYS A 68 -17.91 15.03 -1.79
CA CYS A 68 -17.22 15.07 -3.07
C CYS A 68 -18.29 15.14 -4.14
N PRO A 69 -18.49 16.27 -4.80
CA PRO A 69 -19.47 16.38 -5.87
C PRO A 69 -19.09 15.43 -7.00
N GLU A 70 -20.08 14.74 -7.54
CA GLU A 70 -19.91 13.87 -8.68
C GLU A 70 -20.12 14.65 -9.98
N GLU A 71 -19.15 14.57 -10.88
CA GLU A 71 -19.30 15.01 -12.26
C GLU A 71 -19.46 13.78 -13.16
N ILE A 72 -20.57 13.74 -13.89
CA ILE A 72 -20.85 12.67 -14.86
C ILE A 72 -20.45 13.17 -16.24
N VAL A 73 -19.48 12.50 -16.85
CA VAL A 73 -18.99 12.81 -18.19
C VAL A 73 -19.45 11.71 -19.14
N LYS A 74 -20.25 12.07 -20.13
CA LYS A 74 -20.68 11.14 -21.18
C LYS A 74 -19.66 11.10 -22.29
N VAL A 75 -19.18 9.90 -22.60
CA VAL A 75 -18.19 9.65 -23.65
C VAL A 75 -18.64 8.50 -24.54
N ARG A 76 -18.07 8.41 -25.73
CA ARG A 76 -18.34 7.31 -26.65
C ARG A 76 -17.95 5.98 -26.00
N ALA A 77 -18.86 5.02 -25.99
CA ALA A 77 -18.53 3.65 -25.66
C ALA A 77 -17.87 2.97 -26.85
N VAL A 78 -16.78 2.25 -26.59
CA VAL A 78 -16.07 1.45 -27.59
C VAL A 78 -16.12 0.00 -27.16
N PRO A 79 -17.10 -0.79 -27.61
CA PRO A 79 -17.21 -2.19 -27.26
C PRO A 79 -15.90 -2.95 -27.55
N ASP A 80 -15.58 -3.90 -26.67
CA ASP A 80 -14.39 -4.77 -26.79
C ASP A 80 -13.04 -4.02 -26.79
N ALA A 81 -13.02 -2.75 -26.42
CA ALA A 81 -11.78 -2.00 -26.26
C ALA A 81 -10.87 -2.64 -25.21
N THR A 82 -9.58 -2.59 -25.46
CA THR A 82 -8.54 -3.08 -24.54
C THR A 82 -7.64 -1.95 -24.08
N LEU A 83 -6.93 -2.16 -22.98
CA LEU A 83 -5.93 -1.19 -22.51
C LEU A 83 -4.76 -1.03 -23.52
N LEU A 84 -4.56 -2.02 -24.40
CA LEU A 84 -3.59 -1.91 -25.50
C LEU A 84 -4.06 -0.87 -26.53
N ASP A 85 -5.36 -0.83 -26.85
CA ASP A 85 -5.91 0.17 -27.76
C ASP A 85 -5.76 1.59 -27.20
N VAL A 86 -5.87 1.75 -25.89
CA VAL A 86 -5.55 3.03 -25.22
C VAL A 86 -4.07 3.38 -25.40
N LYS A 87 -3.17 2.42 -25.18
CA LYS A 87 -1.72 2.63 -25.36
C LYS A 87 -1.35 2.99 -26.79
N GLU A 88 -2.04 2.44 -27.75
CA GLU A 88 -1.85 2.70 -29.18
C GLU A 88 -2.56 3.98 -29.67
N GLY A 89 -3.31 4.65 -28.80
CA GLY A 89 -4.02 5.90 -29.13
C GLY A 89 -5.27 5.72 -29.99
N LYS A 90 -5.80 4.50 -30.09
CA LYS A 90 -7.05 4.20 -30.84
C LYS A 90 -8.29 4.59 -30.04
N VAL A 91 -8.21 4.52 -28.74
CA VAL A 91 -9.27 4.77 -27.78
C VAL A 91 -8.70 5.62 -26.64
N THR A 92 -9.47 6.55 -26.09
CA THR A 92 -9.04 7.27 -24.88
C THR A 92 -9.24 6.42 -23.65
N LEU A 93 -8.56 6.76 -22.56
CA LEU A 93 -8.73 6.05 -21.29
C LEU A 93 -10.16 6.19 -20.77
N GLU A 94 -10.77 7.36 -20.94
CA GLU A 94 -12.14 7.67 -20.55
C GLU A 94 -13.16 6.82 -21.31
N GLU A 95 -12.99 6.70 -22.64
CA GLU A 95 -13.80 5.83 -23.49
C GLU A 95 -13.67 4.36 -23.10
N PHE A 96 -12.45 3.92 -22.79
CA PHE A 96 -12.18 2.57 -22.29
C PHE A 96 -12.88 2.33 -20.94
N ILE A 97 -12.73 3.23 -19.97
CA ILE A 97 -13.37 3.10 -18.64
C ILE A 97 -14.90 3.05 -18.79
N ALA A 98 -15.48 3.91 -19.63
CA ALA A 98 -16.92 3.95 -19.87
C ALA A 98 -17.45 2.67 -20.56
N SER A 99 -16.57 1.94 -21.23
CA SER A 99 -16.92 0.66 -21.90
C SER A 99 -16.89 -0.55 -20.98
N LEU A 100 -16.34 -0.40 -19.75
CA LEU A 100 -16.29 -1.48 -18.77
C LEU A 100 -17.64 -1.61 -18.05
N ASP A 101 -18.09 -2.85 -17.87
CA ASP A 101 -19.27 -3.07 -17.05
C ASP A 101 -18.99 -2.89 -15.55
N THR A 102 -20.04 -2.67 -14.78
CA THR A 102 -19.95 -2.44 -13.33
C THR A 102 -19.29 -3.60 -12.59
N GLY A 103 -19.49 -4.83 -13.03
CA GLY A 103 -18.86 -6.01 -12.42
C GLY A 103 -17.35 -6.01 -12.61
N VAL A 104 -16.85 -5.58 -13.76
CA VAL A 104 -15.42 -5.39 -14.01
C VAL A 104 -14.87 -4.30 -13.11
N LEU A 105 -15.53 -3.14 -13.05
CA LEU A 105 -15.10 -2.02 -12.20
C LEU A 105 -15.02 -2.41 -10.72
N LEU A 106 -16.03 -3.12 -10.22
CA LEU A 106 -16.04 -3.63 -8.84
C LEU A 106 -14.86 -4.58 -8.59
N ARG A 107 -14.56 -5.46 -9.54
CA ARG A 107 -13.40 -6.37 -9.42
C ARG A 107 -12.07 -5.63 -9.41
N LEU A 108 -11.93 -4.60 -10.23
CA LEU A 108 -10.71 -3.79 -10.29
C LEU A 108 -10.42 -3.09 -8.95
N VAL A 109 -11.44 -2.59 -8.26
CA VAL A 109 -11.26 -1.90 -6.96
C VAL A 109 -11.16 -2.86 -5.78
N THR A 110 -11.70 -4.07 -5.88
CA THR A 110 -11.63 -5.07 -4.79
C THR A 110 -10.45 -6.02 -4.94
N GLY A 111 -9.92 -6.17 -6.15
CA GLY A 111 -8.91 -7.18 -6.46
C GLY A 111 -9.47 -8.61 -6.43
N ILE A 112 -8.56 -9.56 -6.49
CA ILE A 112 -8.87 -10.99 -6.47
C ILE A 112 -8.13 -11.61 -5.29
N ALA A 113 -8.87 -12.16 -4.34
CA ALA A 113 -8.29 -12.94 -3.28
C ALA A 113 -7.47 -14.10 -3.86
N ASN A 114 -6.50 -14.55 -3.10
CA ASN A 114 -5.72 -15.70 -3.50
C ASN A 114 -6.65 -16.91 -3.62
N GLU A 115 -6.96 -17.30 -4.84
CA GLU A 115 -7.58 -18.59 -5.10
C GLU A 115 -6.53 -19.66 -4.82
N THR A 116 -6.34 -19.98 -3.54
CA THR A 116 -5.49 -21.10 -3.16
C THR A 116 -6.12 -22.35 -3.73
N PRO A 117 -5.47 -23.03 -4.67
CA PRO A 117 -5.87 -24.36 -4.99
C PRO A 117 -5.69 -25.21 -3.73
N HIS A 118 -6.70 -25.92 -3.40
CA HIS A 118 -6.84 -26.83 -2.27
C HIS A 118 -5.70 -27.79 -1.96
N PRO A 119 -5.88 -28.67 -1.00
CA PRO A 119 -4.93 -29.04 0.01
C PRO A 119 -3.54 -29.44 -0.50
N VAL A 120 -2.58 -29.43 0.41
CA VAL A 120 -1.13 -29.65 0.18
C VAL A 120 -0.81 -30.77 -0.81
N GLU A 121 -1.65 -31.81 -0.89
CA GLU A 121 -1.47 -32.94 -1.80
C GLU A 121 -1.68 -32.60 -3.28
N ASP A 122 -2.61 -31.69 -3.60
CA ASP A 122 -2.84 -31.22 -4.97
C ASP A 122 -1.77 -30.22 -5.43
N ARG A 123 -1.12 -29.54 -4.49
CA ARG A 123 -0.07 -28.56 -4.78
C ARG A 123 1.20 -29.19 -5.31
N MET A 124 1.53 -30.40 -4.85
CA MET A 124 2.73 -31.12 -5.30
C MET A 124 2.57 -31.82 -6.64
N LYS A 125 1.35 -32.03 -7.11
CA LYS A 125 1.05 -32.79 -8.33
C LYS A 125 0.78 -31.96 -9.57
N LYS A 126 0.50 -30.66 -9.45
CA LYS A 126 0.24 -29.79 -10.60
C LYS A 126 1.50 -29.07 -11.06
N LYS A 127 1.87 -29.27 -12.31
CA LYS A 127 2.75 -28.34 -13.02
C LYS A 127 2.11 -26.95 -12.93
N VAL A 128 2.72 -26.06 -12.16
CA VAL A 128 2.25 -24.69 -12.03
C VAL A 128 2.42 -24.02 -13.37
N SER A 129 1.31 -23.66 -14.00
CA SER A 129 1.35 -22.76 -15.14
C SER A 129 1.72 -21.38 -14.65
N PHE A 130 2.80 -20.81 -15.14
CA PHE A 130 3.26 -19.46 -14.76
C PHE A 130 2.30 -18.34 -15.19
N THR A 131 1.22 -18.64 -15.89
CA THR A 131 0.12 -17.71 -16.13
C THR A 131 -0.70 -17.40 -14.89
N LYS A 132 -0.53 -18.21 -13.82
CA LYS A 132 -1.10 -17.98 -12.49
C LYS A 132 0.01 -18.10 -11.47
N ALA A 133 0.82 -17.06 -11.31
CA ALA A 133 1.88 -17.08 -10.31
C ALA A 133 1.29 -17.33 -8.92
N PRO A 134 1.82 -18.30 -8.17
CA PRO A 134 1.36 -18.52 -6.81
C PRO A 134 1.72 -17.29 -5.98
N THR A 135 0.82 -16.91 -5.08
CA THR A 135 1.01 -15.77 -4.19
C THR A 135 0.41 -16.11 -2.83
N SER A 136 0.73 -15.37 -1.79
CA SER A 136 0.13 -15.56 -0.47
C SER A 136 -0.99 -14.58 -0.17
N SER A 137 -1.04 -13.45 -0.86
CA SER A 137 -1.90 -12.33 -0.47
C SER A 137 -2.95 -11.97 -1.50
N GLY A 138 -2.77 -12.37 -2.76
CA GLY A 138 -3.73 -12.11 -3.82
C GLY A 138 -3.13 -11.45 -5.05
N GLN A 139 -4.02 -11.02 -5.94
CA GLN A 139 -3.68 -10.40 -7.21
C GLN A 139 -4.71 -9.34 -7.58
N THR A 140 -4.37 -8.44 -8.49
CA THR A 140 -5.25 -7.32 -8.85
C THR A 140 -6.29 -7.70 -9.89
N THR A 141 -5.88 -8.20 -11.05
CA THR A 141 -6.71 -8.22 -12.25
C THR A 141 -6.60 -9.52 -13.05
N GLY A 142 -6.12 -10.61 -12.47
CA GLY A 142 -5.69 -11.82 -13.19
C GLY A 142 -6.58 -12.30 -14.32
N GLN A 143 -7.91 -12.20 -14.18
CA GLN A 143 -8.85 -12.61 -15.21
C GLN A 143 -8.98 -11.63 -16.40
N TYR A 144 -8.48 -10.40 -16.28
CA TYR A 144 -8.62 -9.34 -17.27
C TYR A 144 -7.37 -9.10 -18.12
N VAL A 145 -6.31 -9.89 -17.88
CA VAL A 145 -5.07 -9.77 -18.66
C VAL A 145 -5.31 -10.10 -20.14
N GLU A 146 -5.98 -11.22 -20.39
CA GLU A 146 -6.23 -11.70 -21.75
C GLU A 146 -7.41 -10.99 -22.43
N THR A 147 -8.43 -10.61 -21.67
CA THR A 147 -9.66 -10.03 -22.22
C THR A 147 -9.61 -8.52 -22.38
N LEU A 148 -9.00 -7.81 -21.43
CA LEU A 148 -8.97 -6.36 -21.42
C LEU A 148 -7.55 -5.78 -21.56
N GLY A 149 -6.52 -6.62 -21.56
CA GLY A 149 -5.12 -6.17 -21.60
C GLY A 149 -4.66 -5.44 -20.33
N ILE A 150 -5.39 -5.59 -19.21
CA ILE A 150 -5.06 -4.93 -17.95
C ILE A 150 -3.98 -5.75 -17.22
N PRO A 151 -2.78 -5.19 -16.97
CA PRO A 151 -1.71 -5.92 -16.31
C PRO A 151 -2.13 -6.41 -14.92
N ASN A 152 -1.73 -7.62 -14.57
CA ASN A 152 -1.95 -8.17 -13.25
C ASN A 152 -0.75 -7.92 -12.33
N SER A 153 -1.01 -7.65 -11.06
CA SER A 153 -0.01 -7.57 -10.02
C SER A 153 -0.22 -8.71 -9.02
N TYR A 154 0.84 -9.46 -8.77
CA TYR A 154 0.87 -10.53 -7.80
C TYR A 154 1.47 -10.00 -6.49
N MET A 155 0.73 -10.17 -5.40
CA MET A 155 1.10 -9.67 -4.08
C MET A 155 1.50 -10.84 -3.17
N THR A 156 2.68 -10.77 -2.60
CA THR A 156 3.19 -11.76 -1.67
C THR A 156 3.50 -11.13 -0.32
N ASP A 157 3.18 -11.85 0.74
CA ASP A 157 3.54 -11.44 2.09
C ASP A 157 5.00 -11.75 2.38
N GLY A 158 5.53 -11.22 3.47
CA GLY A 158 6.78 -11.65 4.07
C GLY A 158 7.89 -10.61 4.18
N PRO A 159 7.89 -9.77 5.24
CA PRO A 159 9.02 -8.86 5.51
C PRO A 159 10.35 -9.54 5.82
N ALA A 160 10.32 -10.81 6.25
CA ALA A 160 11.50 -11.62 6.55
C ALA A 160 11.77 -12.75 5.53
N GLY A 161 11.19 -12.62 4.34
CA GLY A 161 11.28 -13.59 3.24
C GLY A 161 9.97 -13.69 2.50
N LEU A 162 10.00 -13.92 1.20
CA LEU A 162 8.79 -14.05 0.40
C LEU A 162 7.96 -15.25 0.87
N HIS A 163 6.70 -15.02 1.16
CA HIS A 163 5.79 -16.11 1.49
C HIS A 163 4.98 -16.50 0.26
N ILE A 164 5.48 -17.43 -0.52
CA ILE A 164 4.82 -17.93 -1.72
C ILE A 164 4.30 -19.33 -1.44
N ILE A 165 2.98 -19.50 -1.47
CA ILE A 165 2.34 -20.76 -1.08
C ILE A 165 2.81 -21.92 -1.98
N GLY A 166 3.42 -22.92 -1.35
CA GLY A 166 3.88 -24.15 -2.03
C GLY A 166 5.25 -24.05 -2.70
N PHE A 167 5.98 -22.94 -2.49
CA PHE A 167 7.33 -22.76 -3.01
C PHE A 167 8.34 -22.47 -1.89
N PRO A 168 9.53 -23.05 -1.94
CA PRO A 168 10.60 -22.69 -1.04
C PRO A 168 11.13 -21.30 -1.41
N THR A 169 11.33 -20.47 -0.42
CA THR A 169 11.87 -19.12 -0.54
C THR A 169 12.97 -18.92 0.48
N ALA A 170 13.83 -17.93 0.29
CA ALA A 170 14.87 -17.61 1.23
C ALA A 170 14.30 -17.02 2.52
N GLY A 171 14.84 -17.45 3.65
CA GLY A 171 14.65 -16.78 4.94
C GLY A 171 15.69 -15.68 5.09
N TRP A 172 15.25 -14.45 5.24
CA TRP A 172 16.10 -13.28 5.44
C TRP A 172 16.15 -12.88 6.91
N PRO A 173 17.19 -12.17 7.34
CA PRO A 173 17.19 -11.59 8.68
C PRO A 173 15.98 -10.69 8.90
N VAL A 174 15.39 -10.77 10.09
CA VAL A 174 14.25 -9.91 10.47
C VAL A 174 14.66 -8.46 10.70
N GLY A 175 13.70 -7.55 10.87
CA GLY A 175 13.94 -6.12 10.91
C GLY A 175 14.90 -5.67 12.00
N ILE A 176 14.75 -6.20 13.24
CA ILE A 176 15.59 -5.80 14.37
C ILE A 176 17.10 -5.98 14.10
N PRO A 177 17.61 -7.18 13.77
CA PRO A 177 19.05 -7.36 13.51
C PRO A 177 19.51 -6.56 12.29
N LEU A 178 18.68 -6.36 11.29
CA LEU A 178 19.03 -5.51 10.16
C LEU A 178 19.25 -4.05 10.59
N ALA A 179 18.37 -3.50 11.41
CA ALA A 179 18.51 -2.14 11.94
C ALA A 179 19.72 -2.01 12.87
N GLN A 180 20.03 -3.04 13.65
CA GLN A 180 21.19 -3.08 14.55
C GLN A 180 22.53 -3.06 13.82
N THR A 181 22.57 -3.33 12.53
CA THR A 181 23.78 -3.19 11.74
C THR A 181 24.21 -1.73 11.58
N TRP A 182 23.30 -0.78 11.73
CA TRP A 182 23.50 0.65 11.44
C TRP A 182 24.06 0.92 10.03
N ASN A 183 23.81 0.01 9.11
CA ASN A 183 24.37 0.05 7.77
C ASN A 183 23.27 -0.07 6.71
N LEU A 184 22.92 1.02 6.08
CA LEU A 184 21.88 1.08 5.06
C LEU A 184 22.23 0.30 3.80
N ASP A 185 23.52 0.14 3.48
CA ASP A 185 23.96 -0.65 2.31
C ASP A 185 23.63 -2.13 2.49
N ILE A 186 23.65 -2.63 3.73
CA ILE A 186 23.23 -4.01 4.01
C ILE A 186 21.73 -4.16 3.76
N LEU A 187 20.92 -3.20 4.21
CA LEU A 187 19.47 -3.24 4.00
C LEU A 187 19.13 -3.14 2.50
N GLU A 188 19.85 -2.29 1.74
CA GLU A 188 19.68 -2.18 0.29
C GLU A 188 20.04 -3.52 -0.40
N LYS A 189 21.13 -4.19 0.01
CA LYS A 189 21.50 -5.52 -0.51
C LYS A 189 20.50 -6.60 -0.16
N VAL A 190 19.90 -6.57 1.02
CA VAL A 190 18.81 -7.50 1.38
C VAL A 190 17.60 -7.24 0.49
N GLY A 191 17.25 -5.98 0.28
CA GLY A 191 16.19 -5.60 -0.66
C GLY A 191 16.47 -6.04 -2.09
N ASP A 192 17.71 -5.92 -2.56
CA ASP A 192 18.15 -6.43 -3.87
C ASP A 192 17.94 -7.96 -3.96
N GLY A 193 18.34 -8.71 -2.92
CA GLY A 193 18.09 -10.14 -2.85
C GLY A 193 16.60 -10.50 -2.94
N PHE A 194 15.73 -9.72 -2.27
CA PHE A 194 14.28 -9.87 -2.43
C PHE A 194 13.84 -9.62 -3.87
N GLY A 195 14.36 -8.59 -4.52
CA GLY A 195 14.05 -8.26 -5.91
C GLY A 195 14.46 -9.35 -6.89
N ILE A 196 15.61 -10.00 -6.67
CA ILE A 196 16.05 -11.16 -7.44
C ILE A 196 15.04 -12.30 -7.29
N GLU A 197 14.65 -12.62 -6.06
CA GLU A 197 13.73 -13.71 -5.77
C GLU A 197 12.31 -13.40 -6.30
N MET A 198 11.82 -12.16 -6.13
CA MET A 198 10.55 -11.71 -6.71
C MET A 198 10.53 -11.87 -8.23
N THR A 199 11.62 -11.52 -8.90
CA THR A 199 11.75 -11.66 -10.34
C THR A 199 11.68 -13.14 -10.76
N ALA A 200 12.39 -14.01 -10.03
CA ALA A 200 12.42 -15.45 -10.30
C ALA A 200 11.05 -16.12 -10.13
N TYR A 201 10.26 -15.64 -9.15
CA TYR A 201 8.91 -16.15 -8.87
C TYR A 201 7.79 -15.30 -9.50
N HIS A 202 8.12 -14.36 -10.37
CA HIS A 202 7.15 -13.48 -11.03
C HIS A 202 6.23 -12.72 -10.06
N GLN A 203 6.75 -12.35 -8.89
CA GLN A 203 6.03 -11.51 -7.93
C GLN A 203 6.22 -10.04 -8.26
N THR A 204 5.14 -9.27 -8.14
CA THR A 204 5.16 -7.83 -8.46
C THR A 204 5.24 -6.96 -7.22
N VAL A 205 4.57 -7.35 -6.16
CA VAL A 205 4.52 -6.56 -4.92
C VAL A 205 4.82 -7.45 -3.72
N VAL A 206 5.81 -7.08 -2.93
CA VAL A 206 5.97 -7.64 -1.59
C VAL A 206 5.28 -6.76 -0.57
N LEU A 207 4.47 -7.36 0.32
CA LEU A 207 3.85 -6.67 1.44
C LEU A 207 4.87 -6.49 2.57
N GLY A 208 5.71 -5.51 2.40
CA GLY A 208 6.84 -5.15 3.24
C GLY A 208 7.58 -3.94 2.65
N PRO A 209 8.55 -3.40 3.37
CA PRO A 209 8.95 -3.75 4.72
C PRO A 209 7.91 -3.35 5.78
N GLY A 210 7.93 -4.03 6.93
CA GLY A 210 7.23 -3.59 8.14
C GLY A 210 8.08 -2.55 8.85
N MET A 211 7.47 -1.42 9.26
CA MET A 211 8.23 -0.33 9.87
C MET A 211 7.49 0.41 10.99
N ASN A 212 6.50 -0.24 11.61
CA ASN A 212 5.84 0.34 12.75
C ASN A 212 6.81 0.53 13.94
N ILE A 213 6.42 1.41 14.84
CA ILE A 213 7.29 1.82 15.96
C ILE A 213 7.27 0.77 17.06
N HIS A 214 8.43 0.43 17.60
CA HIS A 214 8.59 -0.43 18.77
C HIS A 214 8.14 0.30 20.05
N ARG A 215 6.85 0.54 20.20
CA ARG A 215 6.32 1.21 21.38
C ARG A 215 5.99 0.23 22.50
N ASP A 216 5.31 -0.86 22.15
CA ASP A 216 4.96 -1.92 23.08
C ASP A 216 5.92 -3.11 22.89
N PRO A 217 6.79 -3.41 23.86
CA PRO A 217 7.73 -4.52 23.75
C PRO A 217 7.05 -5.89 23.69
N LEU A 218 5.78 -5.97 24.09
CA LEU A 218 4.98 -7.20 24.02
C LEU A 218 4.26 -7.34 22.67
N CYS A 219 4.41 -6.39 21.75
CA CYS A 219 3.86 -6.52 20.40
C CYS A 219 4.49 -7.70 19.68
N GLY A 220 3.66 -8.66 19.27
CA GLY A 220 4.09 -9.90 18.62
C GLY A 220 4.74 -9.69 17.25
N ARG A 221 4.74 -8.46 16.71
CA ARG A 221 5.31 -8.11 15.41
C ARG A 221 6.54 -7.21 15.49
N CYS A 222 7.03 -6.89 16.68
CA CYS A 222 8.25 -6.09 16.81
C CYS A 222 9.46 -6.71 16.09
N PHE A 223 9.53 -8.04 15.99
CA PHE A 223 10.65 -8.73 15.33
C PHE A 223 10.83 -8.30 13.87
N GLU A 224 9.75 -8.03 13.16
CA GLU A 224 9.77 -7.64 11.73
C GLU A 224 9.94 -6.14 11.50
N TYR A 225 9.82 -5.33 12.55
CA TYR A 225 10.00 -3.88 12.49
C TYR A 225 11.44 -3.50 12.84
N TYR A 226 11.82 -2.25 12.63
CA TYR A 226 13.22 -1.83 12.73
C TYR A 226 13.58 -1.18 14.06
N SER A 227 12.78 -0.25 14.57
CA SER A 227 13.17 0.59 15.70
C SER A 227 11.97 1.26 16.38
N GLU A 228 12.20 1.77 17.59
CA GLU A 228 11.33 2.74 18.24
C GLU A 228 11.51 4.17 17.70
N ASP A 229 12.63 4.42 17.00
CA ASP A 229 12.94 5.70 16.39
C ASP A 229 12.37 5.76 14.94
N PRO A 230 11.50 6.74 14.64
CA PRO A 230 10.89 6.85 13.31
C PRO A 230 11.91 7.19 12.21
N LEU A 231 13.01 7.87 12.52
CA LEU A 231 14.05 8.17 11.55
C LEU A 231 14.82 6.90 11.17
N VAL A 232 15.19 6.09 12.16
CA VAL A 232 15.86 4.80 11.93
C VAL A 232 14.94 3.88 11.13
N SER A 233 13.69 3.73 11.56
CA SER A 233 12.69 2.90 10.86
C SER A 233 12.48 3.35 9.43
N GLY A 234 12.30 4.64 9.19
CA GLY A 234 12.11 5.20 7.84
C GLY A 234 13.33 5.00 6.94
N LYS A 235 14.55 5.28 7.43
CA LYS A 235 15.78 5.07 6.66
C LYS A 235 16.04 3.60 6.32
N CYS A 236 15.79 2.70 7.27
CA CYS A 236 15.90 1.26 7.01
C CYS A 236 14.88 0.81 5.95
N ALA A 237 13.62 1.20 6.09
CA ALA A 237 12.57 0.88 5.13
C ALA A 237 12.87 1.45 3.74
N ALA A 238 13.36 2.69 3.66
CA ALA A 238 13.74 3.31 2.39
C ALA A 238 14.88 2.57 1.70
N ALA A 239 15.93 2.17 2.44
CA ALA A 239 17.05 1.43 1.88
C ALA A 239 16.62 0.05 1.35
N PHE A 240 15.83 -0.69 2.12
CA PHE A 240 15.26 -1.95 1.66
C PHE A 240 14.40 -1.76 0.40
N THR A 241 13.51 -0.77 0.41
CA THR A 241 12.64 -0.43 -0.72
C THR A 241 13.44 -0.14 -1.98
N LYS A 242 14.52 0.64 -1.86
CA LYS A 242 15.41 0.97 -2.97
C LYS A 242 16.03 -0.30 -3.58
N GLY A 243 16.49 -1.23 -2.74
CA GLY A 243 17.01 -2.52 -3.19
C GLY A 243 15.97 -3.33 -3.97
N VAL A 244 14.78 -3.53 -3.43
CA VAL A 244 13.69 -4.25 -4.11
C VAL A 244 13.33 -3.59 -5.45
N GLN A 245 13.16 -2.28 -5.45
CA GLN A 245 12.70 -1.53 -6.62
C GLN A 245 13.79 -1.27 -7.67
N SER A 246 15.05 -1.65 -7.43
CA SER A 246 16.08 -1.70 -8.45
C SER A 246 15.78 -2.74 -9.53
N HIS A 247 14.94 -3.72 -9.23
CA HIS A 247 14.46 -4.73 -10.16
C HIS A 247 13.19 -4.26 -10.87
N ARG A 248 13.23 -4.31 -12.21
CA ARG A 248 12.11 -3.85 -13.03
C ARG A 248 10.83 -4.66 -12.74
N GLY A 249 9.76 -3.96 -12.38
CA GLY A 249 8.46 -4.56 -12.09
C GLY A 249 8.27 -4.96 -10.63
N CYS A 250 9.31 -4.96 -9.81
CA CYS A 250 9.21 -5.21 -8.39
C CYS A 250 8.83 -3.94 -7.62
N LYS A 251 7.89 -4.07 -6.70
CA LYS A 251 7.36 -3.01 -5.85
C LYS A 251 7.27 -3.46 -4.41
N VAL A 252 7.16 -2.50 -3.53
CA VAL A 252 6.91 -2.73 -2.10
C VAL A 252 5.59 -2.12 -1.68
N SER A 253 4.97 -2.67 -0.66
CA SER A 253 3.88 -2.07 0.08
C SER A 253 4.32 -1.92 1.53
N ILE A 254 4.87 -0.74 1.84
CA ILE A 254 5.36 -0.43 3.19
C ILE A 254 4.20 -0.49 4.17
N LYS A 255 4.39 -1.21 5.28
CA LYS A 255 3.31 -1.52 6.23
C LYS A 255 3.71 -1.29 7.69
N HIS A 256 2.78 -1.12 8.60
CA HIS A 256 1.33 -1.04 8.41
C HIS A 256 0.88 0.41 8.61
N PHE A 257 0.20 0.95 7.68
CA PHE A 257 -0.27 2.33 7.72
C PHE A 257 -1.66 2.38 8.39
N ALA A 258 -1.76 2.91 9.64
CA ALA A 258 -0.69 3.35 10.51
C ALA A 258 -0.95 2.93 11.97
N CYS A 259 0.06 3.10 12.84
CA CYS A 259 -0.06 2.89 14.28
C CYS A 259 -0.32 1.43 14.70
N ASN A 260 0.21 0.45 14.00
CA ASN A 260 0.14 -0.95 14.38
C ASN A 260 1.33 -1.31 15.28
N ASP A 261 1.33 -0.83 16.50
CA ASP A 261 2.38 -1.00 17.49
C ASP A 261 2.00 -1.95 18.65
N GLN A 262 0.88 -2.64 18.51
CA GLN A 262 0.43 -3.75 19.33
C GLN A 262 -0.51 -4.67 18.53
N GLU A 263 -0.61 -5.94 18.91
CA GLU A 263 -1.39 -6.94 18.16
C GLU A 263 -2.56 -7.54 18.98
N LEU A 264 -2.70 -7.16 20.25
CA LEU A 264 -3.81 -7.61 21.06
C LEU A 264 -5.13 -7.07 20.49
N ASP A 265 -6.05 -7.97 20.17
CA ASP A 265 -7.35 -7.64 19.60
C ASP A 265 -7.30 -6.75 18.35
N ARG A 266 -6.27 -6.90 17.52
CA ARG A 266 -5.99 -6.03 16.35
C ARG A 266 -7.18 -5.85 15.41
N ALA A 267 -8.07 -6.84 15.31
CA ALA A 267 -9.26 -6.77 14.44
C ALA A 267 -10.37 -5.87 15.01
N THR A 268 -10.30 -5.53 16.29
CA THR A 268 -11.34 -4.78 17.01
C THR A 268 -10.80 -3.59 17.80
N SER A 269 -9.47 -3.50 17.98
CA SER A 269 -8.83 -2.40 18.68
C SER A 269 -8.83 -1.12 17.84
N ASN A 270 -8.88 0.02 18.52
CA ASN A 270 -8.73 1.33 17.93
C ASN A 270 -7.50 2.03 18.48
N SER A 271 -6.56 2.37 17.61
CA SER A 271 -5.35 3.11 17.99
C SER A 271 -5.68 4.58 18.15
N SER A 272 -5.82 5.02 19.41
CA SER A 272 -6.04 6.43 19.73
C SER A 272 -4.69 7.14 19.87
N VAL A 273 -4.46 8.14 19.05
CA VAL A 273 -3.19 8.88 18.99
C VAL A 273 -3.48 10.36 18.74
N SER A 274 -2.69 11.25 19.38
CA SER A 274 -2.80 12.67 19.11
C SER A 274 -2.27 13.03 17.71
N GLN A 275 -2.74 14.12 17.14
CA GLN A 275 -2.28 14.59 15.83
C GLN A 275 -0.78 14.85 15.80
N ARG A 276 -0.22 15.36 16.89
CA ARG A 276 1.21 15.60 16.99
C ARG A 276 1.99 14.29 16.96
N ALA A 277 1.65 13.32 17.81
CA ALA A 277 2.34 12.03 17.85
C ALA A 277 2.18 11.27 16.51
N LEU A 278 0.99 11.31 15.91
CA LEU A 278 0.74 10.71 14.61
C LEU A 278 1.73 11.20 13.56
N ARG A 279 1.95 12.52 13.48
CA ARG A 279 2.80 13.12 12.45
C ARG A 279 4.29 13.05 12.77
N GLU A 280 4.66 13.30 14.01
CA GLU A 280 6.06 13.38 14.38
C GLU A 280 6.70 12.00 14.57
N ILE A 281 5.90 10.97 14.86
CA ILE A 281 6.37 9.62 15.15
C ILE A 281 5.83 8.62 14.11
N TYR A 282 4.51 8.38 14.10
CA TYR A 282 3.96 7.23 13.39
C TYR A 282 3.94 7.39 11.86
N LEU A 283 3.74 8.60 11.36
CA LEU A 283 3.78 8.88 9.92
C LEU A 283 5.18 9.30 9.43
N LYS A 284 6.08 9.70 10.34
CA LYS A 284 7.40 10.21 9.96
C LYS A 284 8.22 9.22 9.14
N GLY A 285 8.17 7.94 9.48
CA GLY A 285 8.83 6.89 8.71
C GLY A 285 8.25 6.73 7.30
N PHE A 286 6.94 6.93 7.12
CA PHE A 286 6.30 6.86 5.81
C PHE A 286 6.57 8.10 4.95
N GLU A 287 6.91 9.22 5.55
CA GLU A 287 7.33 10.44 4.86
C GLU A 287 8.73 10.30 4.25
N ILE A 288 9.62 9.57 4.90
CA ILE A 288 11.02 9.35 4.47
C ILE A 288 11.09 8.40 3.29
#